data_c55e90e17e53ea332377bf0fdf6e0467
#
_entry.id   c55e90e17e53ea332377bf0fdf6e0467
#
_cell.length_a   1.000
_cell.length_b   1.000
_cell.length_c   1.000
_cell.angle_alpha   90.00
_cell.angle_beta   90.00
_cell.angle_gamma   90.00
#
_symmetry.space_group_name_H-M   'P 1'
#
loop_
_entity.id
_entity.type
_entity.pdbx_description
1 polymer ?
#
loop_
_entity_poly.entity_id
_entity_poly.type
_entity_poly.pdbx_seq_one_letter_code
_entity_poly.pdbx_strand_id
1 'polypeptide(L)'
;QKEKSKTGAEIKTEVNAVARKIRDILSPVVIRRSRIDLEEIQEYKKDLALQKISFPEVQPPELATYNLGPLSTLYRRTLEEISPESGKGGFQGVRYNPVQYLKKEHKLAYAESFTGLRGAEAIGLLEQGQANLAIFMRRLLVRRFESSIYSFRRSLEFIIKSSEKIKNYYDKLGKVPVYKKGDLPDVETLLDSTGDELVNIDEVLAKQLERGLHWIEKEKLEEKFIKELEKDIKLLKAVRKAWSPDAVKADPKVADFKAILKARLKENPKRKIIVFTEFADTAAYLGEALKTGFRAFKYSSADSSKENKKIIRKNFDAGYAAEKQENNFDILVATDAMSEGINLHRAGIVFN
;
A
#
# COMPACT_ATOMS: atom_id res chain seq x y z
N GLN A 1 -36.80 6.04 -18.44
CA GLN A 1 -36.17 7.33 -18.79
C GLN A 1 -34.65 7.11 -18.68
N LYS A 2 -33.95 7.23 -19.83
CA LYS A 2 -32.45 7.16 -19.85
C LYS A 2 -31.94 8.40 -19.14
N GLU A 3 -31.31 8.25 -17.97
CA GLU A 3 -30.49 9.31 -17.37
C GLU A 3 -29.40 9.71 -18.35
N LYS A 4 -29.44 10.97 -18.81
CA LYS A 4 -28.36 11.55 -19.60
C LYS A 4 -27.11 11.61 -18.70
N SER A 5 -26.04 10.93 -19.09
CA SER A 5 -24.76 11.06 -18.42
C SER A 5 -24.29 12.52 -18.49
N LYS A 6 -24.17 13.15 -17.33
CA LYS A 6 -23.70 14.55 -17.21
C LYS A 6 -22.22 14.65 -17.63
N THR A 7 -21.88 15.73 -18.27
CA THR A 7 -20.47 16.03 -18.60
C THR A 7 -19.66 16.37 -17.35
N GLY A 8 -18.34 16.17 -17.38
CA GLY A 8 -17.47 16.50 -16.25
C GLY A 8 -17.58 17.97 -15.78
N ALA A 9 -17.89 18.90 -16.68
CA ALA A 9 -18.11 20.31 -16.36
C ALA A 9 -19.42 20.53 -15.59
N GLU A 10 -20.51 19.86 -15.98
CA GLU A 10 -21.80 19.91 -15.30
C GLU A 10 -21.71 19.33 -13.89
N ILE A 11 -21.03 18.19 -13.73
CA ILE A 11 -20.77 17.56 -12.41
C ILE A 11 -19.99 18.52 -11.51
N LYS A 12 -18.94 19.18 -12.03
CA LYS A 12 -18.14 20.15 -11.27
C LYS A 12 -18.97 21.35 -10.82
N THR A 13 -19.87 21.84 -11.67
CA THR A 13 -20.77 22.96 -11.36
C THR A 13 -21.76 22.58 -10.27
N GLU A 14 -22.35 21.39 -10.32
CA GLU A 14 -23.26 20.90 -9.29
C GLU A 14 -22.55 20.67 -7.95
N VAL A 15 -21.37 20.03 -7.97
CA VAL A 15 -20.56 19.84 -6.76
C VAL A 15 -20.25 21.20 -6.11
N ASN A 16 -19.86 22.20 -6.88
CA ASN A 16 -19.61 23.54 -6.37
C ASN A 16 -20.85 24.21 -5.79
N ALA A 17 -22.01 24.02 -6.41
CA ALA A 17 -23.29 24.55 -5.90
C ALA A 17 -23.69 23.89 -4.58
N VAL A 18 -23.53 22.57 -4.46
CA VAL A 18 -23.78 21.83 -3.21
C VAL A 18 -22.80 22.23 -2.13
N ALA A 19 -21.51 22.37 -2.46
CA ALA A 19 -20.47 22.81 -1.53
C ALA A 19 -20.74 24.21 -0.97
N ARG A 20 -21.27 25.14 -1.80
CA ARG A 20 -21.70 26.48 -1.33
C ARG A 20 -22.85 26.36 -0.32
N LYS A 21 -23.91 25.61 -0.64
CA LYS A 21 -25.05 25.41 0.28
C LYS A 21 -24.60 24.84 1.62
N ILE A 22 -23.72 23.84 1.61
CA ILE A 22 -23.16 23.25 2.83
C ILE A 22 -22.37 24.30 3.63
N ARG A 23 -21.59 25.12 2.95
CA ARG A 23 -20.82 26.23 3.58
C ARG A 23 -21.75 27.24 4.24
N ASP A 24 -22.80 27.66 3.55
CA ASP A 24 -23.77 28.63 4.06
C ASP A 24 -24.51 28.12 5.31
N ILE A 25 -24.83 26.81 5.35
CA ILE A 25 -25.45 26.17 6.51
C ILE A 25 -24.47 26.06 7.69
N LEU A 26 -23.19 25.76 7.41
CA LEU A 26 -22.19 25.51 8.45
C LEU A 26 -21.51 26.80 8.97
N SER A 27 -21.48 27.87 8.16
CA SER A 27 -20.75 29.10 8.51
C SER A 27 -21.18 29.76 9.83
N PRO A 28 -22.46 29.70 10.25
CA PRO A 28 -22.88 30.25 11.55
C PRO A 28 -22.43 29.44 12.77
N VAL A 29 -22.11 28.14 12.57
CA VAL A 29 -21.83 27.19 13.67
C VAL A 29 -20.39 26.71 13.68
N VAL A 30 -19.65 26.84 12.57
CA VAL A 30 -18.27 26.38 12.43
C VAL A 30 -17.35 27.53 12.12
N ILE A 31 -16.49 27.88 13.07
CA ILE A 31 -15.40 28.82 12.82
C ILE A 31 -14.25 28.03 12.19
N ARG A 32 -14.11 28.14 10.86
CA ARG A 32 -12.98 27.61 10.13
C ARG A 32 -11.97 28.73 9.88
N ARG A 33 -10.71 28.47 10.24
CA ARG A 33 -9.59 29.33 9.86
C ARG A 33 -8.61 28.53 9.01
N SER A 34 -8.43 28.94 7.79
CA SER A 34 -7.44 28.39 6.87
C SER A 34 -6.26 29.36 6.74
N ARG A 35 -5.13 28.88 6.18
CA ARG A 35 -4.00 29.75 5.85
C ARG A 35 -4.39 30.87 4.88
N ILE A 36 -5.30 30.56 3.95
CA ILE A 36 -5.84 31.53 3.00
C ILE A 36 -6.54 32.68 3.74
N ASP A 37 -7.37 32.36 4.74
CA ASP A 37 -8.06 33.41 5.54
C ASP A 37 -7.06 34.28 6.29
N LEU A 38 -5.92 33.74 6.73
CA LEU A 38 -4.85 34.48 7.40
C LEU A 38 -4.12 35.44 6.43
N GLU A 39 -4.05 35.10 5.15
CA GLU A 39 -3.42 35.94 4.11
C GLU A 39 -4.39 36.98 3.52
N GLU A 40 -5.70 36.66 3.48
CA GLU A 40 -6.72 37.58 2.88
C GLU A 40 -7.26 38.61 3.86
N ILE A 41 -7.42 38.24 5.15
CA ILE A 41 -7.95 39.14 6.16
C ILE A 41 -6.87 40.11 6.60
N GLN A 42 -7.09 41.41 6.40
CA GLN A 42 -6.10 42.46 6.62
C GLN A 42 -5.49 42.51 8.03
N GLU A 43 -6.28 42.24 9.05
CA GLU A 43 -5.82 42.21 10.44
C GLU A 43 -4.79 41.12 10.67
N TYR A 44 -5.07 39.90 10.18
CA TYR A 44 -4.14 38.76 10.28
C TYR A 44 -2.90 38.97 9.41
N LYS A 45 -3.05 39.57 8.22
CA LYS A 45 -1.93 39.88 7.34
C LYS A 45 -0.93 40.85 7.99
N LYS A 46 -1.42 41.86 8.73
CA LYS A 46 -0.58 42.76 9.50
C LYS A 46 0.15 42.04 10.63
N ASP A 47 -0.56 41.18 11.34
CA ASP A 47 0.01 40.40 12.44
C ASP A 47 1.09 39.43 11.97
N LEU A 48 0.85 38.72 10.85
CA LEU A 48 1.84 37.87 10.20
C LEU A 48 3.11 38.64 9.78
N ALA A 49 2.93 39.84 9.23
CA ALA A 49 4.04 40.71 8.83
C ALA A 49 4.87 41.17 10.04
N LEU A 50 4.22 41.58 11.13
CA LEU A 50 4.87 41.92 12.39
C LEU A 50 5.69 40.77 12.98
N GLN A 51 5.15 39.55 12.90
CA GLN A 51 5.81 38.34 13.38
C GLN A 51 6.83 37.79 12.38
N LYS A 52 6.97 38.38 11.20
CA LYS A 52 7.82 37.90 10.08
C LYS A 52 7.47 36.45 9.66
N ILE A 53 6.21 36.10 9.71
CA ILE A 53 5.70 34.80 9.28
C ILE A 53 5.26 34.92 7.82
N SER A 54 5.77 34.00 6.96
CA SER A 54 5.30 33.81 5.59
C SER A 54 4.96 32.36 5.35
N PHE A 55 3.93 32.12 4.57
CA PHE A 55 3.59 30.76 4.15
C PHE A 55 4.34 30.39 2.87
N PRO A 56 4.79 29.14 2.73
CA PRO A 56 5.43 28.69 1.51
C PRO A 56 4.42 28.62 0.36
N GLU A 57 4.84 29.06 -0.81
CA GLU A 57 4.10 28.86 -2.04
C GLU A 57 4.27 27.41 -2.52
N VAL A 58 3.16 26.69 -2.63
CA VAL A 58 3.17 25.31 -3.09
C VAL A 58 3.21 25.30 -4.61
N GLN A 59 4.31 24.81 -5.17
CA GLN A 59 4.47 24.65 -6.61
C GLN A 59 3.62 23.46 -7.14
N PRO A 60 3.20 23.48 -8.42
CA PRO A 60 2.55 22.34 -9.05
C PRO A 60 3.39 21.07 -8.92
N PRO A 61 2.76 19.89 -8.78
CA PRO A 61 3.49 18.64 -8.68
C PRO A 61 4.23 18.33 -9.98
N GLU A 62 5.48 17.89 -9.86
CA GLU A 62 6.31 17.42 -10.97
C GLU A 62 6.34 15.90 -11.00
N LEU A 63 6.22 15.30 -12.19
CA LEU A 63 6.35 13.86 -12.35
C LEU A 63 7.84 13.48 -12.41
N ALA A 64 8.31 12.76 -11.39
CA ALA A 64 9.63 12.15 -11.39
C ALA A 64 9.59 10.82 -12.14
N THR A 65 10.17 10.78 -13.34
CA THR A 65 10.26 9.56 -14.16
C THR A 65 11.59 8.86 -13.96
N TYR A 66 11.63 7.57 -14.22
CA TYR A 66 12.84 6.76 -14.25
C TYR A 66 12.87 5.84 -15.47
N ASN A 67 14.05 5.47 -15.89
CA ASN A 67 14.23 4.62 -17.07
C ASN A 67 14.51 3.17 -16.65
N LEU A 68 13.62 2.27 -17.01
CA LEU A 68 13.80 0.84 -16.77
C LEU A 68 14.94 0.21 -17.59
N GLY A 69 15.34 0.85 -18.69
CA GLY A 69 16.38 0.34 -19.58
C GLY A 69 16.14 -1.11 -20.01
N PRO A 70 17.13 -2.00 -19.83
CA PRO A 70 17.03 -3.42 -20.21
C PRO A 70 15.92 -4.18 -19.47
N LEU A 71 15.44 -3.68 -18.33
CA LEU A 71 14.39 -4.32 -17.54
C LEU A 71 12.98 -4.06 -18.07
N SER A 72 12.79 -3.19 -19.07
CA SER A 72 11.47 -2.80 -19.57
C SER A 72 10.64 -3.99 -20.06
N THR A 73 11.27 -4.92 -20.79
CA THR A 73 10.59 -6.13 -21.29
C THR A 73 10.21 -7.07 -20.15
N LEU A 74 11.11 -7.28 -19.20
CA LEU A 74 10.86 -8.10 -18.02
C LEU A 74 9.74 -7.48 -17.15
N TYR A 75 9.75 -6.17 -16.99
CA TYR A 75 8.73 -5.43 -16.24
C TYR A 75 7.34 -5.62 -16.84
N ARG A 76 7.19 -5.39 -18.16
CA ARG A 76 5.92 -5.57 -18.87
C ARG A 76 5.41 -7.00 -18.75
N ARG A 77 6.26 -7.98 -19.06
CA ARG A 77 5.90 -9.39 -18.92
C ARG A 77 5.46 -9.74 -17.51
N THR A 78 6.14 -9.22 -16.48
CA THR A 78 5.78 -9.46 -15.10
C THR A 78 4.40 -8.92 -14.77
N LEU A 79 4.05 -7.70 -15.24
CA LEU A 79 2.70 -7.14 -15.07
C LEU A 79 1.64 -8.02 -15.72
N GLU A 80 1.87 -8.52 -16.92
CA GLU A 80 0.96 -9.44 -17.62
C GLU A 80 0.80 -10.77 -16.86
N GLU A 81 1.87 -11.27 -16.24
CA GLU A 81 1.87 -12.52 -15.47
C GLU A 81 1.16 -12.38 -14.12
N ILE A 82 1.35 -11.26 -13.40
CA ILE A 82 0.76 -11.07 -12.05
C ILE A 82 -0.64 -10.44 -12.07
N SER A 83 -0.99 -9.74 -13.13
CA SER A 83 -2.31 -9.10 -13.31
C SER A 83 -2.84 -9.37 -14.74
N PRO A 84 -3.13 -10.63 -15.07
CA PRO A 84 -3.58 -11.00 -16.40
C PRO A 84 -4.96 -10.38 -16.69
N GLU A 85 -5.19 -10.08 -17.97
CA GLU A 85 -6.53 -9.78 -18.46
C GLU A 85 -7.46 -11.01 -18.30
N SER A 86 -8.74 -10.75 -18.18
CA SER A 86 -9.74 -11.81 -18.03
C SER A 86 -9.64 -12.83 -19.17
N GLY A 87 -9.59 -14.12 -18.83
CA GLY A 87 -9.47 -15.22 -19.81
C GLY A 87 -8.06 -15.50 -20.32
N LYS A 88 -7.06 -14.67 -19.99
CA LYS A 88 -5.65 -14.97 -20.27
C LYS A 88 -5.00 -15.72 -19.11
N GLY A 89 -3.99 -16.56 -19.40
CA GLY A 89 -3.18 -17.22 -18.38
C GLY A 89 -2.46 -16.20 -17.49
N GLY A 90 -1.88 -16.66 -16.39
CA GLY A 90 -1.18 -15.85 -15.41
C GLY A 90 -1.62 -16.17 -14.00
N PHE A 91 -1.24 -15.38 -13.02
CA PHE A 91 -1.58 -15.59 -11.61
C PHE A 91 -3.08 -15.44 -11.37
N GLN A 92 -3.73 -16.54 -11.00
CA GLN A 92 -5.19 -16.57 -10.76
C GLN A 92 -5.57 -16.26 -9.32
N GLY A 93 -4.64 -16.42 -8.38
CA GLY A 93 -4.91 -16.25 -6.95
C GLY A 93 -5.78 -17.34 -6.37
N VAL A 94 -5.61 -18.59 -6.84
CA VAL A 94 -6.42 -19.77 -6.52
C VAL A 94 -6.58 -19.98 -5.02
N ARG A 95 -5.51 -19.77 -4.24
CA ARG A 95 -5.57 -19.92 -2.79
C ARG A 95 -6.56 -18.97 -2.10
N TYR A 96 -6.86 -17.84 -2.74
CA TYR A 96 -7.76 -16.81 -2.19
C TYR A 96 -9.22 -17.01 -2.60
N ASN A 97 -9.48 -17.96 -3.51
CA ASN A 97 -10.81 -18.27 -3.99
C ASN A 97 -11.05 -19.79 -4.14
N PRO A 98 -10.81 -20.60 -3.10
CA PRO A 98 -11.03 -22.06 -3.17
C PRO A 98 -12.50 -22.42 -3.40
N VAL A 99 -13.43 -21.56 -3.03
CA VAL A 99 -14.87 -21.77 -3.17
C VAL A 99 -15.31 -21.89 -4.64
N GLN A 100 -14.59 -21.22 -5.55
CA GLN A 100 -14.86 -21.33 -6.99
C GLN A 100 -14.73 -22.79 -7.49
N TYR A 101 -13.95 -23.60 -6.80
CA TYR A 101 -13.67 -25.00 -7.14
C TYR A 101 -14.50 -26.01 -6.36
N LEU A 102 -15.51 -25.56 -5.58
CA LEU A 102 -16.46 -26.47 -4.96
C LEU A 102 -17.30 -27.16 -6.02
N LYS A 103 -17.45 -28.46 -5.88
CA LYS A 103 -18.38 -29.25 -6.68
C LYS A 103 -19.81 -28.72 -6.48
N LYS A 104 -20.60 -28.70 -7.55
CA LYS A 104 -21.94 -28.06 -7.57
C LYS A 104 -22.86 -28.57 -6.47
N GLU A 105 -22.82 -29.88 -6.20
CA GLU A 105 -23.65 -30.56 -5.17
C GLU A 105 -23.34 -30.11 -3.73
N HIS A 106 -22.13 -29.58 -3.48
CA HIS A 106 -21.73 -29.13 -2.13
C HIS A 106 -21.81 -27.62 -1.94
N LYS A 107 -21.98 -26.86 -3.04
CA LYS A 107 -21.84 -25.40 -3.03
C LYS A 107 -22.88 -24.73 -2.15
N LEU A 108 -24.17 -25.11 -2.27
CA LEU A 108 -25.26 -24.50 -1.53
C LEU A 108 -25.11 -24.73 -0.02
N ALA A 109 -24.95 -25.98 0.39
CA ALA A 109 -24.85 -26.35 1.81
C ALA A 109 -23.63 -25.67 2.47
N TYR A 110 -22.51 -25.58 1.72
CA TYR A 110 -21.32 -24.89 2.21
C TYR A 110 -21.54 -23.38 2.34
N ALA A 111 -22.16 -22.75 1.34
CA ALA A 111 -22.43 -21.31 1.35
C ALA A 111 -23.36 -20.93 2.50
N GLU A 112 -24.43 -21.67 2.74
CA GLU A 112 -25.36 -21.43 3.84
C GLU A 112 -24.67 -21.56 5.21
N SER A 113 -23.87 -22.60 5.41
CA SER A 113 -23.09 -22.80 6.63
C SER A 113 -22.06 -21.68 6.86
N PHE A 114 -21.43 -21.18 5.77
CA PHE A 114 -20.40 -20.14 5.85
C PHE A 114 -20.97 -18.76 6.09
N THR A 115 -22.04 -18.39 5.39
CA THR A 115 -22.61 -17.03 5.40
C THR A 115 -23.70 -16.82 6.45
N GLY A 116 -24.37 -17.89 6.87
CA GLY A 116 -25.59 -17.84 7.67
C GLY A 116 -26.84 -17.43 6.88
N LEU A 117 -26.71 -17.17 5.57
CA LEU A 117 -27.81 -16.85 4.66
C LEU A 117 -28.33 -18.14 4.01
N ARG A 118 -29.38 -18.05 3.18
CA ARG A 118 -29.98 -19.19 2.49
C ARG A 118 -30.07 -19.01 0.98
N GLY A 119 -30.04 -20.11 0.25
CA GLY A 119 -30.29 -20.14 -1.18
C GLY A 119 -29.25 -19.39 -2.02
N ALA A 120 -29.71 -18.78 -3.09
CA ALA A 120 -28.84 -18.09 -4.06
C ALA A 120 -28.08 -16.90 -3.47
N GLU A 121 -28.63 -16.23 -2.46
CA GLU A 121 -27.97 -15.11 -1.78
C GLU A 121 -26.72 -15.58 -1.02
N ALA A 122 -26.77 -16.72 -0.35
CA ALA A 122 -25.61 -17.32 0.33
C ALA A 122 -24.49 -17.62 -0.66
N ILE A 123 -24.80 -18.22 -1.79
CA ILE A 123 -23.82 -18.54 -2.84
C ILE A 123 -23.21 -17.25 -3.40
N GLY A 124 -24.05 -16.26 -3.74
CA GLY A 124 -23.59 -14.99 -4.31
C GLY A 124 -22.63 -14.25 -3.39
N LEU A 125 -22.97 -14.13 -2.10
CA LEU A 125 -22.11 -13.45 -1.12
C LEU A 125 -20.74 -14.18 -0.94
N LEU A 126 -20.76 -15.50 -0.88
CA LEU A 126 -19.56 -16.31 -0.72
C LEU A 126 -18.65 -16.18 -1.95
N GLU A 127 -19.17 -16.37 -3.15
CA GLU A 127 -18.40 -16.29 -4.39
C GLU A 127 -17.83 -14.90 -4.64
N GLN A 128 -18.65 -13.87 -4.46
CA GLN A 128 -18.21 -12.48 -4.64
C GLN A 128 -17.14 -12.10 -3.63
N GLY A 129 -17.27 -12.51 -2.36
CA GLY A 129 -16.28 -12.23 -1.33
C GLY A 129 -14.92 -12.83 -1.67
N GLN A 130 -14.88 -14.09 -2.10
CA GLN A 130 -13.64 -14.80 -2.44
C GLN A 130 -13.03 -14.27 -3.75
N ALA A 131 -13.84 -13.98 -4.77
CA ALA A 131 -13.37 -13.39 -6.02
C ALA A 131 -12.76 -12.01 -5.80
N ASN A 132 -13.40 -11.18 -4.97
CA ASN A 132 -12.88 -9.85 -4.61
C ASN A 132 -11.52 -9.95 -3.88
N LEU A 133 -11.34 -10.96 -3.02
CA LEU A 133 -10.07 -11.18 -2.34
C LEU A 133 -8.95 -11.54 -3.32
N ALA A 134 -9.20 -12.42 -4.28
CA ALA A 134 -8.23 -12.77 -5.32
C ALA A 134 -7.85 -11.56 -6.19
N ILE A 135 -8.84 -10.73 -6.56
CA ILE A 135 -8.61 -9.49 -7.31
C ILE A 135 -7.79 -8.50 -6.47
N PHE A 136 -8.13 -8.32 -5.20
CA PHE A 136 -7.41 -7.45 -4.27
C PHE A 136 -5.93 -7.87 -4.17
N MET A 137 -5.66 -9.15 -3.97
CA MET A 137 -4.28 -9.66 -3.87
C MET A 137 -3.45 -9.45 -5.14
N ARG A 138 -4.06 -9.56 -6.32
CA ARG A 138 -3.40 -9.21 -7.59
C ARG A 138 -3.07 -7.73 -7.67
N ARG A 139 -4.01 -6.85 -7.32
CA ARG A 139 -3.80 -5.40 -7.28
C ARG A 139 -2.73 -5.01 -6.27
N LEU A 140 -2.76 -5.60 -5.08
CA LEU A 140 -1.74 -5.36 -4.06
C LEU A 140 -0.35 -5.77 -4.58
N LEU A 141 -0.23 -6.91 -5.26
CA LEU A 141 1.04 -7.36 -5.81
C LEU A 141 1.59 -6.40 -6.87
N VAL A 142 0.71 -5.83 -7.72
CA VAL A 142 1.09 -4.77 -8.68
C VAL A 142 1.57 -3.51 -7.95
N ARG A 143 0.80 -3.00 -6.98
CA ARG A 143 1.18 -1.79 -6.20
C ARG A 143 2.54 -1.97 -5.51
N ARG A 144 2.78 -3.15 -4.94
CA ARG A 144 4.08 -3.46 -4.31
C ARG A 144 5.21 -3.55 -5.32
N PHE A 145 4.94 -4.03 -6.53
CA PHE A 145 5.91 -4.05 -7.63
C PHE A 145 6.24 -2.64 -8.13
N GLU A 146 5.23 -1.79 -8.26
CA GLU A 146 5.39 -0.37 -8.62
C GLU A 146 6.12 0.41 -7.51
N SER A 147 5.91 0.06 -6.26
CA SER A 147 6.57 0.71 -5.13
C SER A 147 8.08 0.41 -5.11
N SER A 148 8.49 -0.84 -5.01
CA SER A 148 9.89 -1.25 -5.09
C SER A 148 10.07 -2.73 -5.44
N ILE A 149 11.18 -3.06 -6.09
CA ILE A 149 11.58 -4.45 -6.38
C ILE A 149 11.71 -5.25 -5.06
N TYR A 150 12.18 -4.62 -4.01
CA TYR A 150 12.35 -5.26 -2.69
C TYR A 150 11.00 -5.66 -2.08
N SER A 151 10.06 -4.73 -2.02
CA SER A 151 8.69 -4.96 -1.53
C SER A 151 7.99 -6.05 -2.33
N PHE A 152 8.14 -6.04 -3.66
CA PHE A 152 7.61 -7.05 -4.54
C PHE A 152 8.17 -8.46 -4.26
N ARG A 153 9.48 -8.58 -4.13
CA ARG A 153 10.13 -9.87 -3.80
C ARG A 153 9.61 -10.46 -2.49
N ARG A 154 9.47 -9.64 -1.46
CA ARG A 154 8.91 -10.06 -0.17
C ARG A 154 7.48 -10.56 -0.32
N SER A 155 6.67 -9.85 -1.09
CA SER A 155 5.28 -10.25 -1.35
C SER A 155 5.20 -11.56 -2.12
N LEU A 156 6.05 -11.75 -3.13
CA LEU A 156 6.12 -13.01 -3.87
C LEU A 156 6.50 -14.17 -2.95
N GLU A 157 7.50 -13.99 -2.10
CA GLU A 157 7.93 -15.02 -1.16
C GLU A 157 6.82 -15.40 -0.19
N PHE A 158 6.12 -14.42 0.36
CA PHE A 158 4.98 -14.61 1.23
C PHE A 158 3.86 -15.40 0.53
N ILE A 159 3.45 -14.98 -0.68
CA ILE A 159 2.36 -15.64 -1.42
C ILE A 159 2.77 -17.07 -1.80
N ILE A 160 4.01 -17.29 -2.21
CA ILE A 160 4.51 -18.63 -2.55
C ILE A 160 4.45 -19.55 -1.32
N LYS A 161 5.08 -19.15 -0.19
CA LYS A 161 5.12 -19.95 1.05
C LYS A 161 3.71 -20.29 1.54
N SER A 162 2.83 -19.30 1.53
CA SER A 162 1.46 -19.52 1.97
C SER A 162 0.62 -20.35 1.00
N SER A 163 0.90 -20.32 -0.31
CA SER A 163 0.27 -21.21 -1.30
C SER A 163 0.78 -22.66 -1.16
N GLU A 164 2.07 -22.84 -0.92
CA GLU A 164 2.67 -24.14 -0.62
C GLU A 164 2.09 -24.75 0.65
N LYS A 165 1.79 -23.92 1.66
CA LYS A 165 1.13 -24.37 2.88
C LYS A 165 -0.30 -24.86 2.61
N ILE A 166 -1.07 -24.15 1.77
CA ILE A 166 -2.39 -24.60 1.33
C ILE A 166 -2.29 -25.95 0.60
N LYS A 167 -1.31 -26.09 -0.30
CA LYS A 167 -1.04 -27.37 -0.96
C LYS A 167 -0.75 -28.48 0.05
N ASN A 168 0.06 -28.22 1.05
CA ASN A 168 0.39 -29.16 2.13
C ASN A 168 -0.85 -29.59 2.93
N TYR A 169 -1.77 -28.66 3.22
CA TYR A 169 -3.03 -28.98 3.88
C TYR A 169 -3.91 -29.88 2.99
N TYR A 170 -4.02 -29.55 1.71
CA TYR A 170 -4.74 -30.37 0.74
C TYR A 170 -4.19 -31.79 0.65
N ASP A 171 -2.86 -31.94 0.61
CA ASP A 171 -2.20 -33.26 0.44
C ASP A 171 -2.20 -34.07 1.74
N LYS A 172 -1.90 -33.46 2.90
CA LYS A 172 -1.69 -34.16 4.16
C LYS A 172 -2.92 -34.22 5.06
N LEU A 173 -3.74 -33.15 5.07
CA LEU A 173 -4.90 -33.05 5.95
C LEU A 173 -6.21 -33.31 5.21
N GLY A 174 -6.18 -33.43 3.88
CA GLY A 174 -7.38 -33.67 3.07
C GLY A 174 -8.38 -32.46 3.14
N LYS A 175 -7.91 -31.24 3.44
CA LYS A 175 -8.80 -30.08 3.57
C LYS A 175 -8.08 -28.77 3.28
N VAL A 176 -8.84 -27.75 2.91
CA VAL A 176 -8.35 -26.40 2.55
C VAL A 176 -9.07 -25.36 3.39
N PRO A 177 -8.35 -24.41 4.02
CA PRO A 177 -8.98 -23.34 4.79
C PRO A 177 -9.60 -22.28 3.88
N VAL A 178 -10.73 -21.73 4.31
CA VAL A 178 -11.44 -20.61 3.65
C VAL A 178 -11.52 -19.45 4.62
N TYR A 179 -11.12 -18.29 4.16
CA TYR A 179 -11.07 -17.07 4.98
C TYR A 179 -12.35 -16.25 4.81
N LYS A 180 -12.94 -15.77 5.91
CA LYS A 180 -13.98 -14.73 5.88
C LYS A 180 -13.35 -13.37 5.63
N LYS A 181 -14.12 -12.44 5.06
CA LYS A 181 -13.75 -11.03 5.00
C LYS A 181 -13.60 -10.50 6.44
N GLY A 182 -12.43 -10.03 6.80
CA GLY A 182 -12.10 -9.59 8.16
C GLY A 182 -11.34 -10.62 9.02
N ASP A 183 -11.28 -11.91 8.62
CA ASP A 183 -10.46 -12.92 9.27
C ASP A 183 -9.02 -12.94 8.75
N LEU A 184 -8.81 -12.42 7.54
CA LEU A 184 -7.46 -12.06 7.14
C LEU A 184 -7.09 -10.82 7.94
N PRO A 185 -6.06 -10.88 8.81
CA PRO A 185 -5.45 -9.67 9.29
C PRO A 185 -5.16 -8.85 8.04
N ASP A 186 -5.36 -7.55 8.15
CA ASP A 186 -5.10 -6.62 7.07
C ASP A 186 -3.82 -7.04 6.37
N VAL A 187 -3.92 -7.48 5.12
CA VAL A 187 -2.77 -8.08 4.41
C VAL A 187 -1.67 -7.03 4.29
N GLU A 188 -2.04 -5.74 4.28
CA GLU A 188 -1.12 -4.61 4.39
C GLU A 188 -0.39 -4.67 5.73
N THR A 189 -1.09 -4.85 6.84
CA THR A 189 -0.48 -4.98 8.18
C THR A 189 0.41 -6.23 8.28
N LEU A 190 0.03 -7.35 7.66
CA LEU A 190 0.86 -8.56 7.62
C LEU A 190 2.12 -8.41 6.76
N LEU A 191 2.02 -7.65 5.68
CA LEU A 191 3.15 -7.38 4.79
C LEU A 191 4.00 -6.21 5.30
N ASP A 192 3.41 -5.29 6.07
CA ASP A 192 4.08 -4.14 6.68
C ASP A 192 4.66 -4.42 8.06
N SER A 193 4.35 -5.57 8.67
CA SER A 193 5.04 -6.00 9.88
C SER A 193 6.52 -6.17 9.57
N THR A 194 7.25 -5.09 9.83
CA THR A 194 8.69 -4.97 9.69
C THR A 194 9.34 -5.66 10.87
N GLY A 195 9.96 -6.69 10.63
CA GLY A 195 10.85 -7.39 11.51
C GLY A 195 11.26 -8.65 10.81
N ASP A 196 12.32 -9.29 11.20
CA ASP A 196 12.74 -10.65 10.82
C ASP A 196 11.66 -11.72 11.14
N GLU A 197 10.61 -11.31 11.80
CA GLU A 197 9.32 -11.97 11.85
C GLU A 197 8.56 -11.65 10.55
N LEU A 198 8.79 -12.42 9.50
CA LEU A 198 7.65 -12.95 8.75
C LEU A 198 6.65 -13.33 9.83
N VAL A 199 5.66 -12.45 10.10
CA VAL A 199 4.59 -12.70 11.07
C VAL A 199 4.30 -14.15 10.91
N ASN A 200 4.47 -14.90 11.98
CA ASN A 200 4.40 -16.34 11.91
C ASN A 200 2.97 -16.60 11.47
N ILE A 201 2.79 -16.66 10.12
CA ILE A 201 1.48 -16.93 9.50
C ILE A 201 0.89 -18.15 10.16
N ASP A 202 1.76 -19.02 10.68
CA ASP A 202 1.40 -20.18 11.46
C ASP A 202 0.80 -19.81 12.80
N GLU A 203 1.25 -18.76 13.48
CA GLU A 203 0.63 -18.28 14.71
C GLU A 203 -0.67 -17.52 14.45
N VAL A 204 -0.71 -16.71 13.39
CA VAL A 204 -1.95 -16.02 12.99
C VAL A 204 -2.98 -17.04 12.50
N LEU A 205 -2.58 -18.01 11.71
CA LEU A 205 -3.44 -19.13 11.30
C LEU A 205 -3.80 -20.04 12.48
N ALA A 206 -2.90 -20.28 13.43
CA ALA A 206 -3.19 -21.06 14.64
C ALA A 206 -4.19 -20.32 15.54
N LYS A 207 -4.03 -19.01 15.74
CA LYS A 207 -5.02 -18.19 16.45
C LYS A 207 -6.36 -18.10 15.74
N GLN A 208 -6.38 -18.16 14.42
CA GLN A 208 -7.61 -18.21 13.60
C GLN A 208 -8.21 -19.61 13.56
N LEU A 209 -7.42 -20.67 13.62
CA LEU A 209 -7.87 -22.04 13.82
C LEU A 209 -8.64 -22.21 15.13
N GLU A 210 -8.19 -21.54 16.19
CA GLU A 210 -8.89 -21.46 17.48
C GLU A 210 -10.21 -20.68 17.40
N ARG A 211 -10.35 -19.76 16.43
CA ARG A 211 -11.54 -18.90 16.22
C ARG A 211 -12.55 -19.44 15.19
N GLY A 212 -12.39 -20.68 14.72
CA GLY A 212 -13.36 -21.33 13.82
C GLY A 212 -13.13 -21.06 12.34
N LEU A 213 -11.96 -21.38 11.80
CA LEU A 213 -11.72 -21.45 10.36
C LEU A 213 -12.72 -22.39 9.67
N HIS A 214 -13.29 -21.91 8.58
CA HIS A 214 -14.08 -22.75 7.71
C HIS A 214 -13.16 -23.57 6.81
N TRP A 215 -13.41 -24.86 6.72
CA TRP A 215 -12.64 -25.80 5.90
C TRP A 215 -13.49 -26.35 4.77
N ILE A 216 -12.86 -26.60 3.63
CA ILE A 216 -13.43 -27.41 2.55
C ILE A 216 -12.64 -28.72 2.52
N GLU A 217 -13.33 -29.84 2.64
CA GLU A 217 -12.73 -31.16 2.46
C GLU A 217 -12.35 -31.36 1.00
N LYS A 218 -11.23 -32.03 0.76
CA LYS A 218 -10.65 -32.32 -0.56
C LYS A 218 -11.66 -32.95 -1.51
N GLU A 219 -12.46 -33.87 -1.00
CA GLU A 219 -13.47 -34.61 -1.76
C GLU A 219 -14.58 -33.70 -2.32
N LYS A 220 -14.79 -32.55 -1.69
CA LYS A 220 -15.79 -31.55 -2.12
C LYS A 220 -15.23 -30.58 -3.17
N LEU A 221 -13.90 -30.61 -3.41
CA LEU A 221 -13.24 -29.79 -4.42
C LEU A 221 -13.11 -30.52 -5.75
N GLU A 222 -13.18 -29.77 -6.85
CA GLU A 222 -12.81 -30.25 -8.17
C GLU A 222 -11.29 -30.48 -8.24
N GLU A 223 -10.84 -31.49 -8.97
CA GLU A 223 -9.41 -31.74 -9.20
C GLU A 223 -8.66 -30.54 -9.83
N LYS A 224 -9.41 -29.68 -10.50
CA LYS A 224 -8.89 -28.46 -11.10
C LYS A 224 -8.24 -27.53 -10.07
N PHE A 225 -8.73 -27.53 -8.82
CA PHE A 225 -8.19 -26.69 -7.74
C PHE A 225 -6.69 -26.88 -7.55
N ILE A 226 -6.26 -28.09 -7.29
CA ILE A 226 -4.84 -28.36 -6.98
C ILE A 226 -3.95 -28.11 -8.20
N LYS A 227 -4.42 -28.46 -9.40
CA LYS A 227 -3.70 -28.24 -10.65
C LYS A 227 -3.46 -26.74 -10.91
N GLU A 228 -4.44 -25.91 -10.65
CA GLU A 228 -4.32 -24.45 -10.82
C GLU A 228 -3.52 -23.81 -9.70
N LEU A 229 -3.64 -24.26 -8.47
CA LEU A 229 -2.79 -23.82 -7.36
C LEU A 229 -1.31 -24.09 -7.63
N GLU A 230 -0.98 -25.26 -8.17
CA GLU A 230 0.40 -25.60 -8.55
C GLU A 230 0.92 -24.73 -9.70
N LYS A 231 0.06 -24.38 -10.67
CA LYS A 231 0.40 -23.42 -11.73
C LYS A 231 0.72 -22.04 -11.16
N ASP A 232 -0.11 -21.54 -10.24
CA ASP A 232 0.14 -20.26 -9.55
C ASP A 232 1.49 -20.28 -8.81
N ILE A 233 1.78 -21.31 -8.05
CA ILE A 233 3.04 -21.48 -7.32
C ILE A 233 4.23 -21.50 -8.29
N LYS A 234 4.14 -22.26 -9.38
CA LYS A 234 5.20 -22.36 -10.39
C LYS A 234 5.46 -21.03 -11.06
N LEU A 235 4.40 -20.31 -11.45
CA LEU A 235 4.49 -19.00 -12.05
C LEU A 235 5.18 -18.00 -11.11
N LEU A 236 4.69 -17.87 -9.88
CA LEU A 236 5.25 -16.94 -8.91
C LEU A 236 6.71 -17.25 -8.57
N LYS A 237 7.10 -18.52 -8.51
CA LYS A 237 8.51 -18.92 -8.36
C LYS A 237 9.36 -18.47 -9.55
N ALA A 238 8.86 -18.59 -10.77
CA ALA A 238 9.54 -18.14 -11.98
C ALA A 238 9.72 -16.61 -11.97
N VAL A 239 8.66 -15.87 -11.64
CA VAL A 239 8.71 -14.41 -11.48
C VAL A 239 9.72 -14.03 -10.40
N ARG A 240 9.68 -14.66 -9.22
CA ARG A 240 10.65 -14.40 -8.14
C ARG A 240 12.08 -14.62 -8.56
N LYS A 241 12.35 -15.69 -9.34
CA LYS A 241 13.68 -15.97 -9.88
C LYS A 241 14.14 -14.89 -10.86
N ALA A 242 13.25 -14.44 -11.74
CA ALA A 242 13.56 -13.38 -12.73
C ALA A 242 13.89 -12.03 -12.06
N TRP A 243 13.33 -11.76 -10.88
CA TRP A 243 13.58 -10.55 -10.09
C TRP A 243 14.52 -10.80 -8.90
N SER A 244 15.29 -11.89 -8.90
CA SER A 244 16.27 -12.16 -7.84
C SER A 244 17.41 -11.13 -7.81
N PRO A 245 18.12 -10.95 -6.68
CA PRO A 245 19.30 -10.07 -6.61
C PRO A 245 20.37 -10.42 -7.64
N ASP A 246 20.50 -11.70 -7.99
CA ASP A 246 21.47 -12.16 -8.99
C ASP A 246 21.06 -11.77 -10.42
N ALA A 247 19.75 -11.77 -10.72
CA ALA A 247 19.23 -11.41 -12.04
C ALA A 247 19.14 -9.90 -12.23
N VAL A 248 18.76 -9.16 -11.18
CA VAL A 248 18.62 -7.70 -11.19
C VAL A 248 19.58 -7.09 -10.17
N LYS A 249 20.81 -6.85 -10.62
CA LYS A 249 21.92 -6.34 -9.79
C LYS A 249 21.74 -4.88 -9.37
N ALA A 250 21.06 -4.09 -10.16
CA ALA A 250 20.81 -2.67 -9.90
C ALA A 250 19.33 -2.34 -10.07
N ASP A 251 18.79 -1.59 -9.12
CA ASP A 251 17.43 -1.05 -9.20
C ASP A 251 17.48 0.32 -9.91
N PRO A 252 17.00 0.45 -11.16
CA PRO A 252 17.06 1.69 -11.91
C PRO A 252 16.24 2.80 -11.24
N LYS A 253 15.11 2.46 -10.63
CA LYS A 253 14.27 3.43 -9.90
C LYS A 253 15.04 4.07 -8.75
N VAL A 254 15.77 3.29 -7.97
CA VAL A 254 16.59 3.80 -6.86
C VAL A 254 17.79 4.58 -7.39
N ALA A 255 18.41 4.14 -8.48
CA ALA A 255 19.55 4.84 -9.08
C ALA A 255 19.14 6.25 -9.56
N ASP A 256 18.07 6.36 -10.34
CA ASP A 256 17.55 7.63 -10.83
C ASP A 256 17.05 8.51 -9.68
N PHE A 257 16.39 7.92 -8.68
CA PHE A 257 15.94 8.65 -7.50
C PHE A 257 17.11 9.27 -6.71
N LYS A 258 18.20 8.52 -6.52
CA LYS A 258 19.43 9.06 -5.91
C LYS A 258 20.01 10.22 -6.70
N ALA A 259 20.00 10.14 -8.04
CA ALA A 259 20.45 11.23 -8.90
C ALA A 259 19.59 12.48 -8.72
N ILE A 260 18.26 12.34 -8.68
CA ILE A 260 17.32 13.44 -8.42
C ILE A 260 17.59 14.06 -7.03
N LEU A 261 17.68 13.26 -5.98
CA LEU A 261 17.96 13.75 -4.63
C LEU A 261 19.29 14.51 -4.56
N LYS A 262 20.33 13.99 -5.21
CA LYS A 262 21.65 14.64 -5.27
C LYS A 262 21.58 15.99 -5.99
N ALA A 263 20.85 16.07 -7.10
CA ALA A 263 20.64 17.33 -7.84
C ALA A 263 19.90 18.36 -6.97
N ARG A 264 18.81 17.97 -6.33
CA ARG A 264 18.01 18.89 -5.48
C ARG A 264 18.77 19.36 -4.24
N LEU A 265 19.62 18.54 -3.65
CA LEU A 265 20.49 18.95 -2.52
C LEU A 265 21.68 19.79 -2.98
N LYS A 266 22.17 19.61 -4.22
CA LYS A 266 23.20 20.49 -4.80
C LYS A 266 22.67 21.90 -5.06
N GLU A 267 21.42 22.02 -5.56
CA GLU A 267 20.76 23.31 -5.77
C GLU A 267 20.63 24.08 -4.44
N ASN A 268 20.28 23.41 -3.36
CA ASN A 268 20.16 23.99 -2.03
C ASN A 268 20.63 23.01 -0.96
N PRO A 269 21.87 23.11 -0.46
CA PRO A 269 22.43 22.20 0.54
C PRO A 269 21.73 22.22 1.91
N LYS A 270 20.93 23.25 2.20
CA LYS A 270 20.15 23.36 3.44
C LYS A 270 18.73 22.78 3.30
N ARG A 271 18.36 22.33 2.09
CA ARG A 271 17.02 21.81 1.80
C ARG A 271 16.74 20.55 2.60
N LYS A 272 15.54 20.45 3.15
CA LYS A 272 15.00 19.22 3.75
C LYS A 272 14.02 18.59 2.78
N ILE A 273 14.07 17.28 2.66
CA ILE A 273 13.29 16.49 1.72
C ILE A 273 12.52 15.43 2.49
N ILE A 274 11.24 15.25 2.18
CA ILE A 274 10.44 14.16 2.69
C ILE A 274 10.13 13.20 1.54
N VAL A 275 10.24 11.92 1.81
CA VAL A 275 9.90 10.84 0.89
C VAL A 275 8.84 10.00 1.57
N PHE A 276 7.60 10.10 1.12
CA PHE A 276 6.54 9.23 1.55
C PHE A 276 6.49 7.98 0.68
N THR A 277 6.15 6.88 1.30
CA THR A 277 5.88 5.62 0.61
C THR A 277 4.81 4.85 1.37
N GLU A 278 3.93 4.20 0.65
CA GLU A 278 2.85 3.43 1.22
C GLU A 278 3.34 2.23 2.06
N PHE A 279 4.44 1.59 1.64
CA PHE A 279 4.90 0.33 2.23
C PHE A 279 6.14 0.49 3.12
N ALA A 280 6.07 -0.03 4.34
CA ALA A 280 7.18 -0.01 5.29
C ALA A 280 8.43 -0.74 4.75
N ASP A 281 8.24 -1.79 3.97
CA ASP A 281 9.32 -2.49 3.25
C ASP A 281 10.06 -1.57 2.28
N THR A 282 9.33 -0.74 1.54
CA THR A 282 9.93 0.24 0.63
C THR A 282 10.64 1.33 1.43
N ALA A 283 10.06 1.80 2.55
CA ALA A 283 10.73 2.75 3.43
C ALA A 283 12.05 2.19 3.98
N ALA A 284 12.05 0.94 4.42
CA ALA A 284 13.25 0.26 4.91
C ALA A 284 14.30 0.12 3.80
N TYR A 285 13.89 -0.31 2.63
CA TYR A 285 14.76 -0.46 1.46
C TYR A 285 15.39 0.86 1.01
N LEU A 286 14.59 1.93 0.91
CA LEU A 286 15.09 3.27 0.59
C LEU A 286 15.99 3.81 1.69
N GLY A 287 15.60 3.63 2.96
CA GLY A 287 16.42 4.04 4.10
C GLY A 287 17.81 3.41 4.04
N GLU A 288 17.92 2.11 3.75
CA GLU A 288 19.18 1.41 3.60
C GLU A 288 19.95 1.89 2.36
N ALA A 289 19.26 2.01 1.22
CA ALA A 289 19.86 2.47 -0.01
C ALA A 289 20.45 3.90 0.09
N LEU A 290 19.83 4.77 0.89
CA LEU A 290 20.25 6.17 1.06
C LEU A 290 21.32 6.37 2.13
N LYS A 291 21.62 5.40 3.00
CA LYS A 291 22.70 5.50 4.01
C LYS A 291 24.02 5.87 3.40
N THR A 292 24.32 5.35 2.21
CA THR A 292 25.52 5.71 1.47
C THR A 292 25.28 6.95 0.62
N GLY A 293 25.90 8.06 1.03
CA GLY A 293 25.89 9.32 0.28
C GLY A 293 24.82 10.34 0.66
N PHE A 294 23.92 10.02 1.61
CA PHE A 294 22.89 10.94 2.10
C PHE A 294 22.72 10.85 3.62
N ARG A 295 22.34 11.97 4.23
CA ARG A 295 21.94 12.03 5.64
C ARG A 295 20.43 11.76 5.73
N ALA A 296 20.06 10.48 5.60
CA ALA A 296 18.67 10.05 5.59
C ALA A 296 18.26 9.41 6.92
N PHE A 297 17.05 9.72 7.37
CA PHE A 297 16.39 9.09 8.51
C PHE A 297 15.15 8.34 8.04
N LYS A 298 15.03 7.06 8.43
CA LYS A 298 13.88 6.21 8.10
C LYS A 298 12.90 6.18 9.28
N TYR A 299 11.60 6.26 8.99
CA TYR A 299 10.55 6.16 9.98
C TYR A 299 9.33 5.41 9.44
N SER A 300 8.87 4.43 10.20
CA SER A 300 7.66 3.66 9.95
C SER A 300 6.93 3.41 11.28
N SER A 301 5.80 2.72 11.27
CA SER A 301 5.07 2.34 12.48
C SER A 301 5.94 1.57 13.48
N ALA A 302 6.80 0.69 12.98
CA ALA A 302 7.76 -0.06 13.79
C ALA A 302 8.81 0.83 14.50
N ASP A 303 9.07 2.03 13.97
CA ASP A 303 10.02 2.99 14.54
C ASP A 303 9.37 4.00 15.47
N SER A 304 8.09 3.84 15.79
CA SER A 304 7.28 4.82 16.53
C SER A 304 7.65 4.89 18.02
N SER A 305 8.86 5.38 18.31
CA SER A 305 9.31 5.69 19.67
C SER A 305 9.26 7.20 19.95
N LYS A 306 9.23 7.59 21.23
CA LYS A 306 9.34 9.00 21.64
C LYS A 306 10.66 9.62 21.19
N GLU A 307 11.73 8.85 21.23
CA GLU A 307 13.06 9.25 20.76
C GLU A 307 13.06 9.60 19.27
N ASN A 308 12.57 8.70 18.43
CA ASN A 308 12.55 8.91 16.99
C ASN A 308 11.66 10.11 16.61
N LYS A 309 10.50 10.27 17.26
CA LYS A 309 9.65 11.44 17.09
C LYS A 309 10.38 12.74 17.48
N LYS A 310 11.20 12.71 18.53
CA LYS A 310 12.01 13.85 18.96
C LYS A 310 13.12 14.18 17.95
N ILE A 311 13.80 13.15 17.39
CA ILE A 311 14.80 13.32 16.33
C ILE A 311 14.16 14.00 15.11
N ILE A 312 12.98 13.55 14.68
CA ILE A 312 12.28 14.12 13.53
C ILE A 312 11.92 15.57 13.81
N ARG A 313 11.32 15.89 14.95
CA ARG A 313 10.99 17.27 15.32
C ARG A 313 12.21 18.20 15.31
N LYS A 314 13.32 17.76 15.89
CA LYS A 314 14.56 18.56 15.90
C LYS A 314 15.10 18.87 14.51
N ASN A 315 14.93 17.94 13.56
CA ASN A 315 15.50 18.05 12.23
C ASN A 315 14.53 18.66 11.18
N PHE A 316 13.20 18.47 11.35
CA PHE A 316 12.23 18.79 10.30
C PHE A 316 11.09 19.72 10.73
N ASP A 317 10.90 20.01 12.02
CA ASP A 317 9.86 20.91 12.51
C ASP A 317 10.42 22.33 12.74
N ALA A 318 9.89 23.31 12.02
CA ALA A 318 10.27 24.73 12.21
C ALA A 318 9.72 25.32 13.51
N GLY A 319 8.63 24.76 14.06
CA GLY A 319 8.05 25.18 15.34
C GLY A 319 8.77 24.63 16.57
N TYR A 320 9.79 23.75 16.39
CA TYR A 320 10.61 23.29 17.50
C TYR A 320 11.56 24.39 17.96
N ALA A 321 11.82 24.48 19.28
CA ALA A 321 12.65 25.53 19.87
C ALA A 321 13.98 25.68 19.10
N ALA A 322 14.27 26.88 18.62
CA ALA A 322 15.35 27.15 17.67
C ALA A 322 16.72 26.68 18.17
N GLU A 323 16.99 26.87 19.48
CA GLU A 323 18.22 26.45 20.15
C GLU A 323 18.37 24.91 20.25
N LYS A 324 17.27 24.18 20.03
CA LYS A 324 17.24 22.71 20.07
C LYS A 324 17.12 22.06 18.69
N GLN A 325 17.01 22.91 17.64
CA GLN A 325 16.98 22.40 16.27
C GLN A 325 18.33 21.83 15.86
N GLU A 326 18.26 20.73 15.11
CA GLU A 326 19.42 20.00 14.59
C GLU A 326 19.38 19.94 13.06
N ASN A 327 20.51 19.62 12.44
CA ASN A 327 20.66 19.43 11.00
C ASN A 327 21.41 18.12 10.68
N ASN A 328 21.12 17.08 11.46
CA ASN A 328 21.78 15.77 11.30
C ASN A 328 21.26 15.03 10.06
N PHE A 329 20.02 15.31 9.66
CA PHE A 329 19.35 14.65 8.54
C PHE A 329 18.79 15.66 7.55
N ASP A 330 18.94 15.37 6.25
CA ASP A 330 18.39 16.17 5.16
C ASP A 330 17.17 15.50 4.55
N ILE A 331 17.09 14.18 4.63
CA ILE A 331 16.04 13.37 4.03
C ILE A 331 15.32 12.58 5.12
N LEU A 332 13.99 12.65 5.12
CA LEU A 332 13.13 11.78 5.90
C LEU A 332 12.42 10.81 4.97
N VAL A 333 12.64 9.52 5.11
CA VAL A 333 11.88 8.48 4.42
C VAL A 333 10.84 7.93 5.38
N ALA A 334 9.56 8.11 5.07
CA ALA A 334 8.48 7.75 5.99
C ALA A 334 7.31 7.05 5.30
N THR A 335 6.56 6.28 6.08
CA THR A 335 5.22 5.82 5.70
C THR A 335 4.16 6.77 6.25
N ASP A 336 2.89 6.56 5.87
CA ASP A 336 1.73 7.34 6.34
C ASP A 336 1.57 7.34 7.87
N ALA A 337 2.25 6.45 8.59
CA ALA A 337 2.36 6.49 10.05
C ALA A 337 2.89 7.83 10.61
N MET A 338 3.48 8.67 9.74
CA MET A 338 3.92 10.05 10.05
C MET A 338 2.85 11.11 9.86
N SER A 339 1.72 10.79 9.25
CA SER A 339 0.70 11.79 8.88
C SER A 339 0.02 12.45 10.09
N GLU A 340 0.16 11.88 11.27
CA GLU A 340 -0.47 12.37 12.49
C GLU A 340 0.53 12.89 13.54
N GLY A 341 0.35 14.14 13.94
CA GLY A 341 0.95 14.71 15.16
C GLY A 341 2.40 15.19 15.05
N ILE A 342 3.01 15.29 13.85
CA ILE A 342 4.33 15.88 13.66
C ILE A 342 4.29 16.87 12.50
N ASN A 343 4.76 18.10 12.77
CA ASN A 343 4.93 19.12 11.75
C ASN A 343 6.28 18.96 11.05
N LEU A 344 6.28 19.12 9.73
CA LEU A 344 7.49 18.95 8.89
C LEU A 344 7.80 20.21 8.10
N HIS A 345 7.59 21.39 8.72
CA HIS A 345 7.61 22.70 8.08
C HIS A 345 8.97 23.12 7.50
N ARG A 346 10.06 22.46 7.89
CA ARG A 346 11.40 22.72 7.31
C ARG A 346 11.61 22.00 5.97
N ALA A 347 10.70 21.14 5.57
CA ALA A 347 10.79 20.45 4.29
C ALA A 347 10.38 21.38 3.14
N GLY A 348 11.25 21.45 2.14
CA GLY A 348 10.99 22.22 0.91
C GLY A 348 10.61 21.35 -0.29
N ILE A 349 10.73 20.03 -0.19
CA ILE A 349 10.31 19.07 -1.23
C ILE A 349 9.68 17.84 -0.56
N VAL A 350 8.60 17.38 -1.18
CA VAL A 350 7.94 16.11 -0.82
C VAL A 350 7.90 15.24 -2.06
N PHE A 351 8.40 14.01 -1.94
CA PHE A 351 8.20 12.92 -2.91
C PHE A 351 7.14 11.97 -2.36
N ASN A 352 6.23 11.53 -3.25
CA ASN A 352 5.18 10.59 -2.92
C ASN A 352 5.11 9.46 -3.96
#